data_9e4c46dc0f3feff62e01f5f9a80e276c
#
_entry.id   9e4c46dc0f3feff62e01f5f9a80e276c
#
_cell.length_a   1.000
_cell.length_b   1.000
_cell.length_c   1.000
_cell.angle_alpha   90.00
_cell.angle_beta   90.00
_cell.angle_gamma   90.00
#
_symmetry.space_group_name_H-M   'P 1'
#
loop_
_entity.id
_entity.type
_entity.pdbx_description
1 polymer ?
#
loop_
_entity_poly.entity_id
_entity_poly.type
_entity_poly.pdbx_seq_one_letter_code
_entity_poly.pdbx_strand_id
1 'polypeptide(L)'
;VMKDGMSYQAYFRKAQELYAKEGCSKEWKMHHQGGPTGYGCREFTVTPETKGVIKKNQAYAWNPTIAGTKCEETTFLTDKGVGIFTRTKAWPCTVIETEYGSCSVADILYIKNE
;
A
#
# COMPACT_ATOMS: atom_id res chain seq x y z
N VAL A 1 -5.07 5.01 2.15
CA VAL A 1 -5.16 6.10 3.07
C VAL A 1 -5.35 5.62 4.49
N MET A 2 -4.23 5.26 5.09
CA MET A 2 -4.20 4.80 6.47
C MET A 2 -4.51 5.95 7.42
N LYS A 3 -5.35 5.67 8.43
CA LYS A 3 -5.61 6.58 9.56
C LYS A 3 -5.54 5.79 10.85
N ASP A 4 -5.06 6.41 11.91
CA ASP A 4 -5.08 5.82 13.25
C ASP A 4 -6.52 5.49 13.67
N GLY A 5 -6.72 4.29 14.20
CA GLY A 5 -8.04 3.79 14.57
C GLY A 5 -8.93 3.28 13.42
N MET A 6 -8.51 3.43 12.15
CA MET A 6 -9.26 2.87 11.02
C MET A 6 -9.23 1.34 11.10
N SER A 7 -10.40 0.69 10.99
CA SER A 7 -10.44 -0.78 10.95
C SER A 7 -9.75 -1.33 9.70
N TYR A 8 -9.09 -2.50 9.84
CA TYR A 8 -8.52 -3.20 8.68
C TYR A 8 -9.56 -3.52 7.62
N GLN A 9 -10.78 -3.84 8.03
CA GLN A 9 -11.89 -4.08 7.11
C GLN A 9 -12.27 -2.84 6.29
N ALA A 10 -12.32 -1.65 6.92
CA ALA A 10 -12.60 -0.40 6.22
C ALA A 10 -11.47 -0.02 5.26
N TYR A 11 -10.21 -0.24 5.67
CA TYR A 11 -9.05 -0.03 4.80
C TYR A 11 -9.08 -0.97 3.59
N PHE A 12 -9.33 -2.27 3.81
CA PHE A 12 -9.40 -3.26 2.75
C PHE A 12 -10.54 -2.97 1.75
N ARG A 13 -11.69 -2.54 2.26
CA ARG A 13 -12.81 -2.11 1.40
C ARG A 13 -12.45 -0.97 0.47
N LYS A 14 -11.70 0.03 0.98
CA LYS A 14 -11.17 1.11 0.13
C LYS A 14 -10.23 0.59 -0.97
N ALA A 15 -9.40 -0.38 -0.67
CA ALA A 15 -8.57 -1.03 -1.69
C ALA A 15 -9.44 -1.71 -2.75
N GLN A 16 -10.46 -2.47 -2.35
CA GLN A 16 -11.40 -3.11 -3.30
C GLN A 16 -12.14 -2.09 -4.17
N GLU A 17 -12.55 -0.95 -3.60
CA GLU A 17 -13.19 0.15 -4.34
C GLU A 17 -12.24 0.74 -5.40
N LEU A 18 -10.94 0.90 -5.08
CA LEU A 18 -9.93 1.36 -6.02
C LEU A 18 -9.72 0.35 -7.15
N TYR A 19 -9.59 -0.94 -6.85
CA TYR A 19 -9.52 -1.99 -7.87
C TYR A 19 -10.74 -1.97 -8.80
N ALA A 20 -11.94 -1.78 -8.25
CA ALA A 20 -13.16 -1.71 -9.05
C ALA A 20 -13.20 -0.47 -9.94
N LYS A 21 -12.77 0.69 -9.42
CA LYS A 21 -12.68 1.94 -10.16
C LYS A 21 -11.76 1.84 -11.38
N GLU A 22 -10.65 1.12 -11.24
CA GLU A 22 -9.68 0.90 -12.31
C GLU A 22 -10.04 -0.29 -13.23
N GLY A 23 -11.24 -0.86 -13.11
CA GLY A 23 -11.71 -1.97 -13.94
C GLY A 23 -11.17 -3.35 -13.55
N CYS A 24 -10.44 -3.46 -12.42
CA CYS A 24 -9.75 -4.67 -11.97
C CYS A 24 -10.42 -5.30 -10.73
N SER A 25 -11.74 -5.23 -10.61
CA SER A 25 -12.52 -5.53 -9.39
C SER A 25 -12.30 -6.90 -8.74
N LYS A 26 -11.74 -7.86 -9.47
CA LYS A 26 -11.47 -9.23 -8.98
C LYS A 26 -9.99 -9.48 -8.70
N GLU A 27 -9.09 -8.61 -9.14
CA GLU A 27 -7.64 -8.88 -9.15
C GLU A 27 -7.01 -8.83 -7.75
N TRP A 28 -7.61 -8.12 -6.80
CA TRP A 28 -7.18 -8.16 -5.41
C TRP A 28 -7.17 -9.57 -4.80
N LYS A 29 -7.88 -10.54 -5.41
CA LYS A 29 -7.92 -11.96 -4.98
C LYS A 29 -6.72 -12.77 -5.46
N MET A 30 -5.97 -12.25 -6.43
CA MET A 30 -4.84 -12.96 -7.04
C MET A 30 -3.62 -13.01 -6.12
N HIS A 31 -3.53 -12.09 -5.17
CA HIS A 31 -2.43 -11.98 -4.22
C HIS A 31 -2.90 -11.34 -2.92
N HIS A 32 -2.27 -11.66 -1.79
CA HIS A 32 -2.55 -10.94 -0.54
C HIS A 32 -2.15 -9.47 -0.68
N GLN A 33 -2.87 -8.59 0.00
CA GLN A 33 -2.65 -7.15 -0.13
C GLN A 33 -1.60 -6.59 0.85
N GLY A 34 -1.03 -7.44 1.71
CA GLY A 34 -0.07 -7.05 2.72
C GLY A 34 -0.67 -6.95 4.11
N GLY A 35 -0.01 -6.20 4.97
CA GLY A 35 -0.42 -6.04 6.37
C GLY A 35 0.66 -5.39 7.23
N PRO A 36 0.47 -5.35 8.55
CA PRO A 36 1.47 -4.84 9.47
C PRO A 36 2.74 -5.68 9.41
N THR A 37 3.86 -5.00 9.50
CA THR A 37 5.20 -5.58 9.54
C THR A 37 5.96 -5.06 10.75
N GLY A 38 6.91 -5.84 11.25
CA GLY A 38 7.69 -5.49 12.43
C GLY A 38 8.93 -6.38 12.50
N TYR A 39 9.10 -7.09 13.59
CA TYR A 39 10.21 -8.05 13.74
C TYR A 39 10.10 -9.20 12.72
N GLY A 40 8.90 -9.74 12.51
CA GLY A 40 8.61 -10.62 11.37
C GLY A 40 8.35 -9.80 10.10
N CYS A 41 8.60 -10.39 8.93
CA CYS A 41 8.37 -9.69 7.67
C CYS A 41 6.87 -9.39 7.44
N ARG A 42 5.97 -10.16 8.06
CA ARG A 42 4.53 -9.89 8.21
C ARG A 42 4.09 -10.40 9.58
N GLU A 43 3.47 -9.55 10.38
CA GLU A 43 2.83 -9.98 11.63
C GLU A 43 1.58 -10.80 11.31
N PHE A 44 0.81 -10.34 10.32
CA PHE A 44 -0.31 -11.06 9.70
C PHE A 44 -0.69 -10.41 8.36
N THR A 45 -1.38 -11.16 7.54
CA THR A 45 -1.95 -10.66 6.28
C THR A 45 -3.35 -10.11 6.52
N VAL A 46 -3.61 -8.90 6.03
CA VAL A 46 -4.93 -8.27 6.12
C VAL A 46 -5.85 -8.85 5.04
N THR A 47 -7.03 -9.27 5.43
CA THR A 47 -8.13 -9.77 4.60
C THR A 47 -9.41 -8.95 4.85
N PRO A 48 -10.47 -9.13 4.05
CA PRO A 48 -11.76 -8.47 4.32
C PRO A 48 -12.35 -8.79 5.71
N GLU A 49 -11.95 -9.92 6.31
CA GLU A 49 -12.45 -10.41 7.60
C GLU A 49 -11.53 -10.03 8.78
N THR A 50 -10.35 -9.49 8.50
CA THR A 50 -9.36 -9.17 9.54
C THR A 50 -9.92 -8.16 10.54
N LYS A 51 -9.98 -8.56 11.81
CA LYS A 51 -10.38 -7.70 12.93
C LYS A 51 -9.21 -6.85 13.40
N GLY A 52 -9.52 -5.74 14.06
CA GLY A 52 -8.54 -4.80 14.60
C GLY A 52 -8.45 -3.51 13.80
N VAL A 53 -7.51 -2.68 14.19
CA VAL A 53 -7.36 -1.32 13.66
C VAL A 53 -5.92 -1.01 13.30
N ILE A 54 -5.76 -0.12 12.35
CA ILE A 54 -4.49 0.52 12.01
C ILE A 54 -4.06 1.41 13.18
N LYS A 55 -2.79 1.34 13.55
CA LYS A 55 -2.21 2.09 14.67
C LYS A 55 -1.06 2.98 14.21
N LYS A 56 -0.93 4.12 14.85
CA LYS A 56 0.28 4.95 14.74
C LYS A 56 1.50 4.21 15.27
N ASN A 57 2.67 4.65 14.81
CA ASN A 57 3.97 4.12 15.17
C ASN A 57 4.12 2.63 14.82
N GLN A 58 3.39 2.18 13.80
CA GLN A 58 3.49 0.85 13.24
C GLN A 58 3.80 0.92 11.75
N ALA A 59 4.62 0.00 11.27
CA ALA A 59 4.92 -0.17 9.86
C ALA A 59 3.94 -1.15 9.20
N TYR A 60 3.69 -0.90 7.91
CA TYR A 60 2.80 -1.70 7.09
C TYR A 60 3.42 -1.90 5.72
N ALA A 61 3.53 -3.12 5.28
CA ALA A 61 3.96 -3.41 3.91
C ALA A 61 2.72 -3.79 3.09
N TRP A 62 2.38 -2.94 2.14
CA TRP A 62 1.25 -3.11 1.23
C TRP A 62 1.76 -3.43 -0.16
N ASN A 63 1.16 -4.42 -0.82
CA ASN A 63 1.61 -4.94 -2.10
C ASN A 63 0.47 -5.21 -3.09
N PRO A 64 -0.34 -4.18 -3.42
CA PRO A 64 -1.38 -4.32 -4.43
C PRO A 64 -0.80 -4.80 -5.75
N THR A 65 -1.52 -5.70 -6.40
CA THR A 65 -1.10 -6.39 -7.61
C THR A 65 -2.24 -6.45 -8.60
N ILE A 66 -1.96 -6.15 -9.85
CA ILE A 66 -2.84 -6.42 -10.99
C ILE A 66 -2.08 -7.27 -12.02
N ALA A 67 -2.79 -7.84 -13.00
CA ALA A 67 -2.13 -8.61 -14.05
C ALA A 67 -1.05 -7.77 -14.75
N GLY A 68 0.17 -8.29 -14.76
CA GLY A 68 1.34 -7.67 -15.41
C GLY A 68 2.13 -6.68 -14.56
N THR A 69 1.65 -6.26 -13.39
CA THR A 69 2.42 -5.34 -12.51
C THR A 69 2.08 -5.49 -11.04
N LYS A 70 3.00 -5.04 -10.21
CA LYS A 70 2.88 -5.02 -8.75
C LYS A 70 3.57 -3.77 -8.19
N CYS A 71 2.97 -3.17 -7.18
CA CYS A 71 3.61 -2.15 -6.36
C CYS A 71 3.76 -2.67 -4.94
N GLU A 72 4.94 -2.52 -4.34
CA GLU A 72 5.16 -2.88 -2.93
C GLU A 72 5.93 -1.78 -2.22
N GLU A 73 5.34 -1.26 -1.16
CA GLU A 73 5.93 -0.22 -0.33
C GLU A 73 5.74 -0.56 1.15
N THR A 74 6.79 -0.34 1.94
CA THR A 74 6.65 -0.32 3.39
C THR A 74 6.39 1.10 3.84
N THR A 75 5.24 1.29 4.44
CA THR A 75 4.76 2.57 4.95
C THR A 75 4.75 2.56 6.48
N PHE A 76 4.77 3.73 7.07
CA PHE A 76 4.56 3.91 8.51
C PHE A 76 3.61 5.08 8.75
N LEU A 77 2.82 4.97 9.79
CA LEU A 77 1.86 5.99 10.19
C LEU A 77 2.37 6.73 11.44
N THR A 78 2.46 8.05 11.35
CA THR A 78 2.84 8.93 12.46
C THR A 78 1.82 10.05 12.63
N ASP A 79 2.03 10.92 13.61
CA ASP A 79 1.24 12.17 13.77
C ASP A 79 1.40 13.12 12.58
N LYS A 80 2.49 12.99 11.81
CA LYS A 80 2.76 13.78 10.61
C LYS A 80 2.14 13.18 9.33
N GLY A 81 1.44 12.04 9.46
CA GLY A 81 0.86 11.31 8.34
C GLY A 81 1.63 10.06 7.96
N VAL A 82 1.42 9.60 6.72
CA VAL A 82 2.02 8.38 6.19
C VAL A 82 3.37 8.69 5.56
N GLY A 83 4.40 7.98 5.99
CA GLY A 83 5.72 7.96 5.36
C GLY A 83 5.99 6.65 4.64
N ILE A 84 7.01 6.62 3.79
CA ILE A 84 7.47 5.43 3.06
C ILE A 84 8.93 5.13 3.44
N PHE A 85 9.19 3.91 3.93
CA PHE A 85 10.54 3.46 4.28
C PHE A 85 11.36 2.95 3.11
N THR A 86 10.70 2.36 2.12
CA THR A 86 11.35 1.63 1.00
C THR A 86 11.89 2.54 -0.10
N ARG A 87 11.77 3.83 0.08
CA ARG A 87 12.26 4.80 -0.90
C ARG A 87 13.78 4.84 -0.95
N THR A 88 14.32 4.80 -2.18
CA THR A 88 15.73 5.03 -2.45
C THR A 88 15.92 6.28 -3.32
N LYS A 89 17.06 6.95 -3.19
CA LYS A 89 17.36 8.13 -4.01
C LYS A 89 17.65 7.81 -5.48
N ALA A 90 18.02 6.56 -5.77
CA ALA A 90 18.43 6.12 -7.10
C ALA A 90 17.26 5.62 -7.95
N TRP A 91 16.14 5.22 -7.36
CA TRP A 91 14.98 4.72 -8.09
C TRP A 91 14.07 5.85 -8.55
N PRO A 92 13.59 5.84 -9.80
CA PRO A 92 12.66 6.86 -10.28
C PRO A 92 11.37 6.84 -9.46
N CYS A 93 10.83 8.03 -9.21
CA CYS A 93 9.57 8.20 -8.49
C CYS A 93 8.64 9.13 -9.27
N THR A 94 7.36 8.87 -9.14
CA THR A 94 6.29 9.74 -9.64
C THR A 94 5.45 10.28 -8.47
N VAL A 95 4.84 11.43 -8.65
CA VAL A 95 3.93 12.01 -7.66
C VAL A 95 2.50 11.70 -8.08
N ILE A 96 1.76 11.09 -7.17
CA ILE A 96 0.33 10.81 -7.35
C ILE A 96 -0.46 11.77 -6.47
N GLU A 97 -1.35 12.53 -7.08
CA GLU A 97 -2.33 13.35 -6.38
C GLU A 97 -3.52 12.50 -5.95
N THR A 98 -3.88 12.60 -4.69
CA THR A 98 -5.01 11.88 -4.11
C THR A 98 -5.93 12.83 -3.35
N GLU A 99 -7.14 12.43 -3.06
CA GLU A 99 -8.07 13.16 -2.18
C GLU A 99 -7.51 13.40 -0.76
N TYR A 100 -6.38 12.78 -0.42
CA TYR A 100 -5.72 12.86 0.89
C TYR A 100 -4.36 13.56 0.83
N GLY A 101 -4.03 14.17 -0.31
CA GLY A 101 -2.76 14.84 -0.56
C GLY A 101 -1.89 14.13 -1.59
N SER A 102 -0.78 14.73 -1.93
CA SER A 102 0.20 14.18 -2.85
C SER A 102 1.04 13.10 -2.17
N CYS A 103 1.33 12.03 -2.91
CA CYS A 103 2.21 10.96 -2.48
C CYS A 103 3.21 10.64 -3.59
N SER A 104 4.49 10.66 -3.26
CA SER A 104 5.51 10.21 -4.20
C SER A 104 5.68 8.69 -4.05
N VAL A 105 5.56 7.95 -5.13
CA VAL A 105 5.65 6.49 -5.19
C VAL A 105 6.74 6.06 -6.16
N ALA A 106 7.21 4.81 -6.02
CA ALA A 106 8.14 4.23 -7.00
C ALA A 106 7.49 4.15 -8.38
N ASP A 107 8.22 4.58 -9.40
CA ASP A 107 7.84 4.50 -10.80
C ASP A 107 8.53 3.33 -11.49
N ILE A 108 8.26 3.13 -12.77
CA ILE A 108 8.89 2.12 -13.60
C ILE A 108 10.28 2.61 -14.04
N LEU A 109 11.29 1.77 -13.87
CA LEU A 109 12.62 2.04 -14.40
C LEU A 109 12.68 1.67 -15.89
N TYR A 110 12.88 2.68 -16.73
CA TYR A 110 13.10 2.47 -18.16
C TYR A 110 14.58 2.35 -18.44
N ILE A 111 15.02 1.17 -18.91
CA ILE A 111 16.37 0.93 -19.38
C ILE A 111 16.36 1.07 -20.89
N LYS A 112 17.12 2.05 -21.42
CA LYS A 112 17.36 2.15 -22.87
C LYS A 112 18.38 1.10 -23.24
N ASN A 113 18.05 0.20 -24.15
CA ASN A 113 19.05 -0.63 -24.82
C ASN A 113 19.84 0.27 -25.77
N GLU A 114 21.15 0.37 -25.56
CA GLU A 114 22.09 1.01 -26.51
C GLU A 114 22.24 0.14 -27.75
#